data_8b237a5abac7f575ba2673fd0465e254
#
_entry.id   8b237a5abac7f575ba2673fd0465e254
#
_cell.length_a   1.000
_cell.length_b   1.000
_cell.length_c   1.000
_cell.angle_alpha   90.00
_cell.angle_beta   90.00
_cell.angle_gamma   90.00
#
_symmetry.space_group_name_H-M   'P 1'
#
loop_
_entity.id
_entity.type
_entity.pdbx_description
1 polymer ?
#
loop_
_entity_poly.entity_id
_entity_poly.type
_entity_poly.pdbx_seq_one_letter_code
_entity_poly.pdbx_strand_id
1 'polypeptide(L)'
;MWKRWRIRILLFLAVLGPGFITANVDNDSGGILTYSQAGAQYGYTLLWTMIPITIALIVVQEMCARMGVVTGKGLSDLIREEFGLRLTFVLMVLLVVVNYTNVVTEFIGIAGSLHLFHVTKFISVPFCAALVWFMVVRGNYKSTEKIFLVASVVYIAYIFAGVLSQPSWHDALLATVKLPQGSVWRDKMYMYTAIGVVGTTIAPWMQFYLQSSIVEKGIRVKDYGASRLDVIVGSFFTDVVAWFIVVACAATLFVHGMGAIQFASDAAEAMRPLAGDYAFILFAFGLFNASLFAASILPLSTAYTVCEGMGFESGVDKNFKEAPFFYWLYTLLIVGGAATVLALPDSQLINFAILSQVLNGVLLPVVIILMLLLINRKDLMGKHKNSPLWNVIAWGTSLIVIGMTMVMLWGMMPGH
;
A
#
# COMPACT_ATOMS: atom_id res chain seq x y z
N MET A 1 -32.60 -19.31 -7.05
CA MET A 1 -31.40 -18.66 -7.61
C MET A 1 -30.79 -17.64 -6.64
N TRP A 2 -31.52 -16.67 -6.12
CA TRP A 2 -31.09 -15.63 -5.17
C TRP A 2 -30.42 -16.17 -3.87
N LYS A 3 -30.99 -17.20 -3.20
CA LYS A 3 -30.37 -17.80 -1.99
C LYS A 3 -28.97 -18.38 -2.24
N ARG A 4 -28.74 -19.02 -3.40
CA ARG A 4 -27.41 -19.55 -3.79
C ARG A 4 -26.40 -18.44 -4.07
N TRP A 5 -26.81 -17.35 -4.70
CA TRP A 5 -25.98 -16.17 -4.93
C TRP A 5 -25.60 -15.49 -3.61
N ARG A 6 -26.56 -15.30 -2.72
CA ARG A 6 -26.33 -14.71 -1.39
C ARG A 6 -25.36 -15.56 -0.55
N ILE A 7 -25.49 -16.89 -0.57
CA ILE A 7 -24.54 -17.78 0.11
C ILE A 7 -23.15 -17.68 -0.53
N ARG A 8 -23.03 -17.63 -1.85
CA ARG A 8 -21.74 -17.46 -2.53
C ARG A 8 -21.08 -16.14 -2.20
N ILE A 9 -21.83 -15.05 -2.17
CA ILE A 9 -21.32 -13.74 -1.77
C ILE A 9 -20.87 -13.76 -0.31
N LEU A 10 -21.66 -14.35 0.60
CA LEU A 10 -21.29 -14.45 2.00
C LEU A 10 -20.06 -15.33 2.21
N LEU A 11 -19.93 -16.42 1.48
CA LEU A 11 -18.73 -17.26 1.50
C LEU A 11 -17.51 -16.53 0.93
N PHE A 12 -17.69 -15.76 -0.13
CA PHE A 12 -16.65 -14.92 -0.70
C PHE A 12 -16.19 -13.85 0.30
N LEU A 13 -17.12 -13.11 0.89
CA LEU A 13 -16.82 -12.12 1.93
C LEU A 13 -16.17 -12.74 3.18
N ALA A 14 -16.52 -13.98 3.52
CA ALA A 14 -15.89 -14.70 4.63
C ALA A 14 -14.45 -15.16 4.33
N VAL A 15 -14.04 -15.20 3.06
CA VAL A 15 -12.68 -15.53 2.63
C VAL A 15 -11.80 -14.28 2.65
N LEU A 16 -12.37 -13.08 2.40
CA LEU A 16 -11.62 -11.83 2.43
C LEU A 16 -11.02 -11.60 3.82
N GLY A 17 -9.76 -11.22 3.85
CA GLY A 17 -9.04 -11.04 5.11
C GLY A 17 -7.70 -10.34 4.93
N PRO A 18 -6.62 -10.85 5.53
CA PRO A 18 -5.32 -10.19 5.54
C PRO A 18 -4.79 -9.78 4.17
N GLY A 19 -4.97 -10.62 3.15
CA GLY A 19 -4.51 -10.34 1.79
C GLY A 19 -5.26 -9.18 1.15
N PHE A 20 -6.59 -9.20 1.25
CA PHE A 20 -7.43 -8.12 0.73
C PHE A 20 -7.17 -6.79 1.45
N ILE A 21 -7.05 -6.82 2.79
CA ILE A 21 -6.75 -5.64 3.59
C ILE A 21 -5.40 -5.07 3.21
N THR A 22 -4.34 -5.90 3.22
CA THR A 22 -2.97 -5.46 2.95
C THR A 22 -2.84 -4.85 1.56
N ALA A 23 -3.41 -5.49 0.53
CA ALA A 23 -3.37 -4.97 -0.82
C ALA A 23 -4.10 -3.63 -0.96
N ASN A 24 -5.24 -3.45 -0.28
CA ASN A 24 -5.99 -2.19 -0.39
C ASN A 24 -5.35 -1.00 0.31
N VAL A 25 -4.53 -1.22 1.35
CA VAL A 25 -3.77 -0.13 1.99
C VAL A 25 -2.71 0.46 1.06
N ASP A 26 -2.38 -0.22 0.00
CA ASP A 26 -1.49 0.25 -1.06
C ASP A 26 -1.99 1.52 -1.77
N ASN A 27 -3.30 1.68 -1.86
CA ASN A 27 -3.92 2.93 -2.29
C ASN A 27 -3.96 3.95 -1.14
N ASP A 28 -2.87 4.11 -0.42
CA ASP A 28 -2.67 5.10 0.62
C ASP A 28 -2.51 6.53 0.06
N SER A 29 -2.28 7.51 0.90
CA SER A 29 -2.11 8.91 0.46
C SER A 29 -0.96 9.08 -0.54
N GLY A 30 0.14 8.37 -0.35
CA GLY A 30 1.29 8.38 -1.25
C GLY A 30 0.99 7.70 -2.60
N GLY A 31 0.29 6.57 -2.55
CA GLY A 31 -0.19 5.85 -3.74
C GLY A 31 -1.16 6.69 -4.56
N ILE A 32 -2.20 7.25 -3.93
CA ILE A 32 -3.18 8.09 -4.61
C ILE A 32 -2.50 9.30 -5.27
N LEU A 33 -1.55 9.96 -4.58
CA LEU A 33 -0.78 11.05 -5.17
C LEU A 33 -0.03 10.60 -6.43
N THR A 34 0.68 9.47 -6.36
CA THR A 34 1.48 8.94 -7.46
C THR A 34 0.62 8.57 -8.67
N TYR A 35 -0.52 7.90 -8.45
CA TYR A 35 -1.46 7.56 -9.52
C TYR A 35 -2.14 8.79 -10.13
N SER A 36 -2.52 9.75 -9.28
CA SER A 36 -3.08 11.02 -9.73
C SER A 36 -2.08 11.82 -10.57
N GLN A 37 -0.83 11.86 -10.15
CA GLN A 37 0.27 12.50 -10.88
C GLN A 37 0.50 11.83 -12.24
N ALA A 38 0.52 10.50 -12.27
CA ALA A 38 0.66 9.74 -13.51
C ALA A 38 -0.46 10.08 -14.51
N GLY A 39 -1.72 10.12 -14.05
CA GLY A 39 -2.86 10.50 -14.86
C GLY A 39 -2.81 11.97 -15.31
N ALA A 40 -2.50 12.90 -14.40
CA ALA A 40 -2.50 14.34 -14.67
C ALA A 40 -1.38 14.78 -15.64
N GLN A 41 -0.19 14.16 -15.56
CA GLN A 41 0.95 14.54 -16.41
C GLN A 41 1.01 13.77 -17.72
N TYR A 42 0.67 12.50 -17.72
CA TYR A 42 0.91 11.61 -18.85
C TYR A 42 -0.35 10.98 -19.45
N GLY A 43 -1.52 11.38 -18.94
CA GLY A 43 -2.78 10.85 -19.43
C GLY A 43 -2.85 9.33 -19.25
N TYR A 44 -3.28 8.63 -20.29
CA TYR A 44 -3.41 7.16 -20.26
C TYR A 44 -2.10 6.41 -20.50
N THR A 45 -0.99 7.10 -20.84
CA THR A 45 0.22 6.44 -21.34
C THR A 45 0.93 5.55 -20.32
N LEU A 46 0.65 5.69 -19.02
CA LEU A 46 1.22 4.84 -17.97
C LEU A 46 0.32 3.66 -17.57
N LEU A 47 -0.88 3.53 -18.14
CA LEU A 47 -1.80 2.42 -17.77
C LEU A 47 -1.26 1.02 -18.13
N TRP A 48 -0.34 0.92 -19.09
CA TRP A 48 0.30 -0.37 -19.42
C TRP A 48 1.04 -0.99 -18.24
N THR A 49 1.48 -0.17 -17.29
CA THR A 49 2.20 -0.65 -16.09
C THR A 49 1.30 -1.47 -15.17
N MET A 50 -0.01 -1.26 -15.21
CA MET A 50 -0.96 -1.91 -14.29
C MET A 50 -0.95 -3.44 -14.41
N ILE A 51 -0.88 -3.99 -15.63
CA ILE A 51 -0.87 -5.46 -15.82
C ILE A 51 0.37 -6.11 -15.20
N PRO A 52 1.61 -5.72 -15.55
CA PRO A 52 2.80 -6.31 -14.94
C PRO A 52 2.90 -6.07 -13.44
N ILE A 53 2.43 -4.91 -12.94
CA ILE A 53 2.42 -4.61 -11.50
C ILE A 53 1.45 -5.53 -10.76
N THR A 54 0.23 -5.74 -11.27
CA THR A 54 -0.74 -6.68 -10.67
C THR A 54 -0.15 -8.08 -10.55
N ILE A 55 0.53 -8.56 -11.60
CA ILE A 55 1.20 -9.88 -11.57
C ILE A 55 2.28 -9.88 -10.48
N ALA A 56 3.10 -8.83 -10.42
CA ALA A 56 4.17 -8.67 -9.44
C ALA A 56 3.62 -8.67 -8.00
N LEU A 57 2.59 -7.88 -7.75
CA LEU A 57 1.94 -7.77 -6.44
C LEU A 57 1.37 -9.13 -6.00
N ILE A 58 0.63 -9.82 -6.89
CA ILE A 58 0.10 -11.16 -6.61
C ILE A 58 1.23 -12.13 -6.25
N VAL A 59 2.32 -12.13 -7.01
CA VAL A 59 3.44 -13.06 -6.78
C VAL A 59 4.11 -12.79 -5.42
N VAL A 60 4.40 -11.53 -5.12
CA VAL A 60 5.08 -11.14 -3.87
C VAL A 60 4.18 -11.42 -2.66
N GLN A 61 2.93 -11.01 -2.71
CA GLN A 61 1.98 -11.22 -1.61
C GLN A 61 1.62 -12.70 -1.41
N GLU A 62 1.52 -13.48 -2.50
CA GLU A 62 1.27 -14.92 -2.40
C GLU A 62 2.44 -15.64 -1.71
N MET A 63 3.69 -15.26 -2.00
CA MET A 63 4.85 -15.82 -1.32
C MET A 63 4.82 -15.53 0.19
N CYS A 64 4.45 -14.31 0.60
CA CYS A 64 4.27 -13.96 2.01
C CYS A 64 3.17 -14.79 2.66
N ALA A 65 2.00 -14.86 2.04
CA ALA A 65 0.87 -15.62 2.54
C ALA A 65 1.24 -17.10 2.72
N ARG A 66 1.90 -17.69 1.74
CA ARG A 66 2.35 -19.08 1.78
C ARG A 66 3.38 -19.32 2.88
N MET A 67 4.36 -18.43 3.06
CA MET A 67 5.32 -18.53 4.15
C MET A 67 4.62 -18.46 5.52
N GLY A 68 3.74 -17.49 5.73
CA GLY A 68 2.97 -17.36 6.98
C GLY A 68 2.14 -18.59 7.30
N VAL A 69 1.40 -19.11 6.30
CA VAL A 69 0.55 -20.31 6.47
C VAL A 69 1.37 -21.57 6.76
N VAL A 70 2.51 -21.76 6.11
CA VAL A 70 3.34 -22.98 6.21
C VAL A 70 4.17 -22.98 7.47
N THR A 71 4.75 -21.83 7.83
CA THR A 71 5.69 -21.74 8.96
C THR A 71 5.02 -21.37 10.27
N GLY A 72 3.84 -20.71 10.21
CA GLY A 72 3.19 -20.15 11.39
C GLY A 72 3.99 -19.04 12.07
N LYS A 73 4.91 -18.38 11.34
CA LYS A 73 5.81 -17.34 11.82
C LYS A 73 5.71 -16.08 10.97
N GLY A 74 5.95 -14.93 11.58
CA GLY A 74 6.10 -13.67 10.88
C GLY A 74 7.35 -13.62 10.01
N LEU A 75 7.40 -12.70 9.04
CA LEU A 75 8.55 -12.56 8.15
C LEU A 75 9.80 -12.15 8.94
N SER A 76 9.67 -11.28 9.92
CA SER A 76 10.76 -10.83 10.78
C SER A 76 11.34 -11.97 11.62
N ASP A 77 10.49 -12.86 12.14
CA ASP A 77 10.93 -14.06 12.86
C ASP A 77 11.78 -14.96 11.97
N LEU A 78 11.31 -15.21 10.75
CA LEU A 78 12.03 -16.03 9.79
C LEU A 78 13.38 -15.41 9.42
N ILE A 79 13.42 -14.10 9.21
CA ILE A 79 14.66 -13.38 8.91
C ILE A 79 15.62 -13.49 10.10
N ARG A 80 15.14 -13.35 11.33
CA ARG A 80 15.96 -13.48 12.54
C ARG A 80 16.55 -14.87 12.71
N GLU A 81 15.73 -15.89 12.50
CA GLU A 81 16.15 -17.29 12.66
C GLU A 81 17.16 -17.70 11.59
N GLU A 82 16.98 -17.24 10.35
CA GLU A 82 17.76 -17.71 9.22
C GLU A 82 19.02 -16.88 8.91
N PHE A 83 18.95 -15.57 9.14
CA PHE A 83 20.03 -14.63 8.82
C PHE A 83 20.69 -14.00 10.07
N GLY A 84 20.12 -14.24 11.25
CA GLY A 84 20.66 -13.82 12.53
C GLY A 84 20.26 -12.41 12.96
N LEU A 85 20.48 -12.15 14.26
CA LEU A 85 19.99 -10.95 14.95
C LEU A 85 20.58 -9.64 14.40
N ARG A 86 21.83 -9.64 13.93
CA ARG A 86 22.48 -8.40 13.45
C ARG A 86 21.82 -7.85 12.20
N LEU A 87 21.56 -8.71 11.20
CA LEU A 87 20.87 -8.30 9.98
C LEU A 87 19.43 -7.88 10.30
N THR A 88 18.75 -8.65 11.14
CA THR A 88 17.38 -8.34 11.56
C THR A 88 17.30 -6.98 12.25
N PHE A 89 18.20 -6.69 13.19
CA PHE A 89 18.21 -5.40 13.88
C PHE A 89 18.37 -4.22 12.92
N VAL A 90 19.33 -4.30 11.99
CA VAL A 90 19.54 -3.25 10.98
C VAL A 90 18.28 -3.07 10.11
N LEU A 91 17.69 -4.19 9.66
CA LEU A 91 16.48 -4.15 8.86
C LEU A 91 15.29 -3.55 9.62
N MET A 92 15.13 -3.88 10.92
CA MET A 92 14.07 -3.32 11.77
C MET A 92 14.23 -1.80 11.94
N VAL A 93 15.45 -1.32 12.17
CA VAL A 93 15.73 0.12 12.27
C VAL A 93 15.37 0.83 10.96
N LEU A 94 15.78 0.28 9.82
CA LEU A 94 15.46 0.83 8.50
C LEU A 94 13.94 0.85 8.26
N LEU A 95 13.24 -0.24 8.59
CA LEU A 95 11.78 -0.32 8.46
C LEU A 95 11.06 0.68 9.36
N VAL A 96 11.50 0.88 10.59
CA VAL A 96 10.92 1.89 11.49
C VAL A 96 11.05 3.29 10.88
N VAL A 97 12.24 3.63 10.35
CA VAL A 97 12.46 4.95 9.72
C VAL A 97 11.57 5.12 8.48
N VAL A 98 11.55 4.12 7.60
CA VAL A 98 10.72 4.16 6.37
C VAL A 98 9.24 4.25 6.72
N ASN A 99 8.75 3.39 7.60
CA ASN A 99 7.35 3.38 7.98
C ASN A 99 6.93 4.63 8.75
N TYR A 100 7.84 5.23 9.53
CA TYR A 100 7.57 6.51 10.17
C TYR A 100 7.28 7.61 9.14
N THR A 101 8.08 7.68 8.06
CA THR A 101 7.82 8.66 7.00
C THR A 101 6.50 8.39 6.27
N ASN A 102 6.15 7.12 6.10
CA ASN A 102 4.84 6.74 5.54
C ASN A 102 3.69 7.19 6.47
N VAL A 103 3.79 6.95 7.78
CA VAL A 103 2.79 7.42 8.76
C VAL A 103 2.62 8.93 8.73
N VAL A 104 3.71 9.70 8.61
CA VAL A 104 3.64 11.16 8.43
C VAL A 104 2.86 11.49 7.15
N THR A 105 3.13 10.79 6.04
CA THR A 105 2.43 10.99 4.75
C THR A 105 0.93 10.74 4.88
N GLU A 106 0.52 9.75 5.66
CA GLU A 106 -0.92 9.50 5.89
C GLU A 106 -1.59 10.63 6.67
N PHE A 107 -0.94 11.18 7.69
CA PHE A 107 -1.46 12.35 8.38
C PHE A 107 -1.46 13.62 7.51
N ILE A 108 -0.55 13.74 6.53
CA ILE A 108 -0.61 14.77 5.48
C ILE A 108 -1.87 14.57 4.63
N GLY A 109 -2.17 13.33 4.20
CA GLY A 109 -3.37 13.01 3.44
C GLY A 109 -4.67 13.29 4.21
N ILE A 110 -4.71 12.97 5.52
CA ILE A 110 -5.83 13.32 6.41
C ILE A 110 -6.00 14.85 6.47
N ALA A 111 -4.92 15.59 6.69
CA ALA A 111 -4.95 17.04 6.75
C ALA A 111 -5.44 17.64 5.43
N GLY A 112 -4.90 17.18 4.29
CA GLY A 112 -5.28 17.65 2.95
C GLY A 112 -6.73 17.34 2.60
N SER A 113 -7.18 16.10 2.83
CA SER A 113 -8.56 15.70 2.52
C SER A 113 -9.61 16.46 3.32
N LEU A 114 -9.37 16.71 4.62
CA LEU A 114 -10.28 17.45 5.48
C LEU A 114 -10.17 18.97 5.27
N HIS A 115 -9.02 19.47 4.82
CA HIS A 115 -8.88 20.87 4.40
C HIS A 115 -9.82 21.23 3.24
N LEU A 116 -10.12 20.30 2.33
CA LEU A 116 -11.12 20.47 1.28
C LEU A 116 -12.54 20.80 1.82
N PHE A 117 -12.80 20.41 3.07
CA PHE A 117 -14.03 20.72 3.81
C PHE A 117 -13.84 21.83 4.86
N HIS A 118 -12.79 22.66 4.70
CA HIS A 118 -12.46 23.78 5.58
C HIS A 118 -12.11 23.39 7.03
N VAL A 119 -11.69 22.14 7.27
CA VAL A 119 -11.19 21.69 8.59
C VAL A 119 -9.67 21.87 8.64
N THR A 120 -9.17 22.61 9.61
CA THR A 120 -7.74 22.87 9.77
C THR A 120 -6.99 21.63 10.26
N LYS A 121 -5.70 21.49 9.88
CA LYS A 121 -4.85 20.37 10.31
C LYS A 121 -4.73 20.26 11.86
N PHE A 122 -4.83 21.39 12.56
CA PHE A 122 -4.77 21.42 14.04
C PHE A 122 -5.97 20.77 14.73
N ILE A 123 -7.08 20.56 14.01
CA ILE A 123 -8.27 19.84 14.47
C ILE A 123 -8.28 18.43 13.88
N SER A 124 -8.11 18.31 12.56
CA SER A 124 -8.25 17.05 11.83
C SER A 124 -7.23 16.01 12.26
N VAL A 125 -5.94 16.40 12.35
CA VAL A 125 -4.84 15.45 12.64
C VAL A 125 -4.94 14.89 14.07
N PRO A 126 -5.07 15.69 15.16
CA PRO A 126 -5.20 15.15 16.50
C PRO A 126 -6.46 14.30 16.70
N PHE A 127 -7.58 14.71 16.10
CA PHE A 127 -8.83 13.96 16.19
C PHE A 127 -8.69 12.59 15.53
N CYS A 128 -8.16 12.54 14.29
CA CYS A 128 -7.97 11.29 13.58
C CYS A 128 -6.88 10.41 14.21
N ALA A 129 -5.80 11.00 14.74
CA ALA A 129 -4.79 10.24 15.48
C ALA A 129 -5.37 9.56 16.72
N ALA A 130 -6.20 10.28 17.50
CA ALA A 130 -6.90 9.72 18.65
C ALA A 130 -7.90 8.63 18.24
N LEU A 131 -8.65 8.84 17.13
CA LEU A 131 -9.61 7.86 16.59
C LEU A 131 -8.90 6.56 16.20
N VAL A 132 -7.82 6.67 15.41
CA VAL A 132 -7.01 5.53 14.96
C VAL A 132 -6.42 4.77 16.15
N TRP A 133 -5.84 5.49 17.10
CA TRP A 133 -5.25 4.90 18.29
C TRP A 133 -6.30 4.14 19.11
N PHE A 134 -7.45 4.78 19.37
CA PHE A 134 -8.52 4.18 20.17
C PHE A 134 -9.10 2.93 19.50
N MET A 135 -9.28 2.97 18.19
CA MET A 135 -9.81 1.86 17.41
C MET A 135 -8.95 0.60 17.51
N VAL A 136 -7.62 0.74 17.47
CA VAL A 136 -6.69 -0.40 17.52
C VAL A 136 -6.42 -0.83 18.96
N VAL A 137 -6.12 0.10 19.87
CA VAL A 137 -5.72 -0.21 21.26
C VAL A 137 -6.88 -0.74 22.11
N ARG A 138 -8.12 -0.37 21.79
CA ARG A 138 -9.34 -0.88 22.46
C ARG A 138 -10.06 -1.96 21.67
N GLY A 139 -9.61 -2.24 20.45
CA GLY A 139 -10.13 -3.29 19.59
C GLY A 139 -9.64 -4.68 19.99
N ASN A 140 -10.09 -5.65 19.22
CA ASN A 140 -9.53 -6.99 19.13
C ASN A 140 -9.34 -7.31 17.64
N TYR A 141 -8.60 -8.39 17.32
CA TYR A 141 -8.30 -8.72 15.92
C TYR A 141 -9.55 -8.75 15.03
N LYS A 142 -10.63 -9.42 15.47
CA LYS A 142 -11.89 -9.55 14.70
C LYS A 142 -12.57 -8.20 14.46
N SER A 143 -12.58 -7.31 15.45
CA SER A 143 -13.19 -6.00 15.32
C SER A 143 -12.36 -5.11 14.39
N THR A 144 -11.05 -5.11 14.57
CA THR A 144 -10.10 -4.36 13.76
C THR A 144 -10.12 -4.83 12.30
N GLU A 145 -10.06 -6.14 12.05
CA GLU A 145 -10.17 -6.72 10.71
C GLU A 145 -11.49 -6.33 10.02
N LYS A 146 -12.62 -6.36 10.74
CA LYS A 146 -13.93 -5.97 10.19
C LYS A 146 -13.97 -4.50 9.80
N ILE A 147 -13.40 -3.61 10.62
CA ILE A 147 -13.32 -2.17 10.30
C ILE A 147 -12.46 -1.97 9.06
N PHE A 148 -11.32 -2.64 8.98
CA PHE A 148 -10.42 -2.56 7.84
C PHE A 148 -11.05 -3.09 6.54
N LEU A 149 -11.81 -4.18 6.60
CA LEU A 149 -12.58 -4.67 5.45
C LEU A 149 -13.63 -3.66 4.97
N VAL A 150 -14.34 -3.00 5.91
CA VAL A 150 -15.30 -1.94 5.55
C VAL A 150 -14.58 -0.74 4.92
N ALA A 151 -13.45 -0.31 5.49
CA ALA A 151 -12.63 0.76 4.92
C ALA A 151 -12.15 0.41 3.50
N SER A 152 -11.75 -0.84 3.24
CA SER A 152 -11.34 -1.30 1.91
C SER A 152 -12.48 -1.22 0.88
N VAL A 153 -13.74 -1.41 1.29
CA VAL A 153 -14.89 -1.28 0.37
C VAL A 153 -15.10 0.17 -0.08
N VAL A 154 -14.73 1.14 0.75
CA VAL A 154 -14.87 2.57 0.43
C VAL A 154 -14.03 2.98 -0.79
N TYR A 155 -12.96 2.25 -1.10
CA TYR A 155 -12.18 2.50 -2.34
C TYR A 155 -12.99 2.38 -3.63
N ILE A 156 -14.16 1.75 -3.61
CA ILE A 156 -15.13 1.77 -4.71
C ILE A 156 -15.50 3.21 -5.10
N ALA A 157 -15.40 4.18 -4.18
CA ALA A 157 -15.63 5.60 -4.48
C ALA A 157 -14.74 6.11 -5.64
N TYR A 158 -13.49 5.64 -5.75
CA TYR A 158 -12.60 5.98 -6.85
C TYR A 158 -13.07 5.43 -8.19
N ILE A 159 -13.66 4.23 -8.19
CA ILE A 159 -14.26 3.63 -9.39
C ILE A 159 -15.41 4.52 -9.87
N PHE A 160 -16.30 4.96 -8.96
CA PHE A 160 -17.38 5.86 -9.29
C PHE A 160 -16.87 7.24 -9.74
N ALA A 161 -15.86 7.81 -9.08
CA ALA A 161 -15.24 9.07 -9.49
C ALA A 161 -14.66 8.95 -10.91
N GLY A 162 -13.98 7.85 -11.23
CA GLY A 162 -13.46 7.58 -12.57
C GLY A 162 -14.53 7.44 -13.63
N VAL A 163 -15.66 6.81 -13.32
CA VAL A 163 -16.80 6.72 -14.26
C VAL A 163 -17.43 8.10 -14.47
N LEU A 164 -17.61 8.89 -13.41
CA LEU A 164 -18.18 10.25 -13.50
C LEU A 164 -17.29 11.23 -14.28
N SER A 165 -15.99 10.96 -14.35
CA SER A 165 -15.02 11.75 -15.13
C SER A 165 -15.17 11.58 -16.65
N GLN A 166 -16.08 10.74 -17.13
CA GLN A 166 -16.42 10.50 -18.54
C GLN A 166 -15.19 10.24 -19.43
N PRO A 167 -14.32 9.26 -19.08
CA PRO A 167 -13.10 8.99 -19.81
C PRO A 167 -13.38 8.42 -21.21
N SER A 168 -12.40 8.53 -22.12
CA SER A 168 -12.39 7.75 -23.35
C SER A 168 -12.05 6.28 -23.01
N TRP A 169 -13.08 5.46 -22.81
CA TRP A 169 -12.92 4.04 -22.44
C TRP A 169 -12.07 3.26 -23.43
N HIS A 170 -12.27 3.54 -24.74
CA HIS A 170 -11.50 2.90 -25.78
C HIS A 170 -10.00 3.15 -25.63
N ASP A 171 -9.62 4.43 -25.43
CA ASP A 171 -8.21 4.82 -25.34
C ASP A 171 -7.58 4.32 -24.04
N ALA A 172 -8.32 4.40 -22.92
CA ALA A 172 -7.86 3.91 -21.63
C ALA A 172 -7.59 2.40 -21.65
N LEU A 173 -8.52 1.59 -22.18
CA LEU A 173 -8.36 0.15 -22.32
C LEU A 173 -7.23 -0.20 -23.29
N LEU A 174 -7.14 0.53 -24.41
CA LEU A 174 -6.08 0.31 -25.39
C LEU A 174 -4.70 0.60 -24.78
N ALA A 175 -4.57 1.70 -24.04
CA ALA A 175 -3.34 2.08 -23.36
C ALA A 175 -2.94 1.12 -22.24
N THR A 176 -3.89 0.38 -21.66
CA THR A 176 -3.60 -0.64 -20.65
C THR A 176 -2.90 -1.88 -21.25
N VAL A 177 -3.19 -2.22 -22.51
CA VAL A 177 -2.63 -3.42 -23.18
C VAL A 177 -1.51 -3.10 -24.16
N LYS A 178 -1.37 -1.83 -24.57
CA LYS A 178 -0.34 -1.41 -25.53
C LYS A 178 0.74 -0.57 -24.86
N LEU A 179 1.99 -0.91 -25.17
CA LEU A 179 3.12 -0.06 -24.78
C LEU A 179 3.07 1.27 -25.54
N PRO A 180 3.36 2.39 -24.88
CA PRO A 180 3.43 3.68 -25.53
C PRO A 180 4.55 3.70 -26.58
N GLN A 181 4.33 4.38 -27.69
CA GLN A 181 5.27 4.50 -28.79
C GLN A 181 5.91 5.90 -28.79
N GLY A 182 7.10 6.00 -29.39
CA GLY A 182 7.75 7.28 -29.64
C GLY A 182 8.70 7.76 -28.55
N SER A 183 8.78 9.09 -28.37
CA SER A 183 9.79 9.74 -27.55
C SER A 183 9.57 9.66 -26.03
N VAL A 184 8.42 9.18 -25.58
CA VAL A 184 8.10 9.08 -24.13
C VAL A 184 9.14 8.27 -23.34
N TRP A 185 9.75 7.27 -23.96
CA TRP A 185 10.82 6.46 -23.35
C TRP A 185 12.14 7.23 -23.13
N ARG A 186 12.30 8.40 -23.75
CA ARG A 186 13.44 9.31 -23.58
C ARG A 186 13.16 10.40 -22.55
N ASP A 187 11.92 10.54 -22.13
CA ASP A 187 11.54 11.48 -21.08
C ASP A 187 11.90 10.90 -19.71
N LYS A 188 12.89 11.50 -19.06
CA LYS A 188 13.34 11.08 -17.73
C LYS A 188 12.20 11.14 -16.70
N MET A 189 11.37 12.19 -16.76
CA MET A 189 10.28 12.36 -15.80
C MET A 189 9.19 11.30 -15.99
N TYR A 190 8.89 10.91 -17.23
CA TYR A 190 8.01 9.77 -17.53
C TYR A 190 8.52 8.48 -16.89
N MET A 191 9.82 8.21 -17.04
CA MET A 191 10.43 7.01 -16.44
C MET A 191 10.39 7.06 -14.92
N TYR A 192 10.65 8.23 -14.30
CA TYR A 192 10.53 8.38 -12.85
C TYR A 192 9.10 8.16 -12.36
N THR A 193 8.11 8.70 -13.07
CA THR A 193 6.70 8.49 -12.71
C THR A 193 6.32 7.01 -12.87
N ALA A 194 6.75 6.34 -13.95
CA ALA A 194 6.54 4.90 -14.13
C ALA A 194 7.16 4.07 -12.98
N ILE A 195 8.39 4.41 -12.58
CA ILE A 195 9.07 3.78 -11.44
C ILE A 195 8.29 4.05 -10.15
N GLY A 196 7.82 5.29 -9.97
CA GLY A 196 6.98 5.68 -8.83
C GLY A 196 5.71 4.83 -8.74
N VAL A 197 5.01 4.66 -9.86
CA VAL A 197 3.79 3.81 -9.94
C VAL A 197 4.09 2.36 -9.53
N VAL A 198 5.20 1.79 -9.99
CA VAL A 198 5.61 0.43 -9.59
C VAL A 198 6.01 0.36 -8.12
N GLY A 199 6.79 1.35 -7.65
CA GLY A 199 7.35 1.37 -6.31
C GLY A 199 6.32 1.65 -5.21
N THR A 200 5.27 2.40 -5.52
CA THR A 200 4.18 2.65 -4.57
C THR A 200 3.30 1.41 -4.40
N THR A 201 3.11 0.60 -5.45
CA THR A 201 2.22 -0.58 -5.42
C THR A 201 2.81 -1.76 -4.64
N ILE A 202 4.12 -1.86 -4.44
CA ILE A 202 4.76 -2.97 -3.71
C ILE A 202 5.64 -2.38 -2.60
N ALA A 203 5.02 -1.88 -1.53
CA ALA A 203 5.76 -1.29 -0.42
C ALA A 203 6.36 -2.36 0.53
N PRO A 204 7.56 -2.14 1.13
CA PRO A 204 8.23 -3.11 1.98
C PRO A 204 7.43 -3.58 3.18
N TRP A 205 6.64 -2.70 3.81
CA TRP A 205 5.84 -3.00 5.01
C TRP A 205 4.75 -4.06 4.76
N MET A 206 4.22 -4.12 3.53
CA MET A 206 3.10 -5.01 3.17
C MET A 206 3.43 -6.48 3.41
N GLN A 207 4.64 -6.90 3.09
CA GLN A 207 5.10 -8.28 3.22
C GLN A 207 5.14 -8.71 4.69
N PHE A 208 5.63 -7.84 5.56
CA PHE A 208 5.66 -8.09 7.00
C PHE A 208 4.25 -8.13 7.58
N TYR A 209 3.44 -7.13 7.29
CA TYR A 209 2.08 -7.04 7.82
C TYR A 209 1.20 -8.21 7.37
N LEU A 210 1.23 -8.57 6.09
CA LEU A 210 0.44 -9.69 5.57
C LEU A 210 0.80 -10.99 6.28
N GLN A 211 2.09 -11.28 6.41
CA GLN A 211 2.53 -12.53 7.03
C GLN A 211 2.18 -12.58 8.52
N SER A 212 2.39 -11.50 9.27
CA SER A 212 2.01 -11.40 10.69
C SER A 212 0.50 -11.53 10.89
N SER A 213 -0.31 -10.87 10.04
CA SER A 213 -1.77 -10.94 10.10
C SER A 213 -2.31 -12.35 9.80
N ILE A 214 -1.67 -13.09 8.89
CA ILE A 214 -2.02 -14.50 8.60
C ILE A 214 -1.74 -15.38 9.81
N VAL A 215 -0.61 -15.16 10.48
CA VAL A 215 -0.23 -15.90 11.69
C VAL A 215 -1.19 -15.58 12.83
N GLU A 216 -1.50 -14.30 13.07
CA GLU A 216 -2.42 -13.91 14.14
C GLU A 216 -3.85 -14.41 13.91
N LYS A 217 -4.32 -14.38 12.66
CA LYS A 217 -5.62 -14.98 12.28
C LYS A 217 -5.64 -16.50 12.46
N GLY A 218 -4.48 -17.14 12.61
CA GLY A 218 -4.36 -18.59 12.79
C GLY A 218 -4.67 -19.39 11.54
N ILE A 219 -4.41 -18.86 10.35
CA ILE A 219 -4.63 -19.52 9.06
C ILE A 219 -3.63 -20.68 8.94
N ARG A 220 -4.14 -21.87 8.65
CA ARG A 220 -3.36 -23.11 8.55
C ARG A 220 -3.23 -23.58 7.10
N VAL A 221 -2.32 -24.54 6.87
CA VAL A 221 -2.07 -25.12 5.54
C VAL A 221 -3.34 -25.65 4.86
N LYS A 222 -4.31 -26.18 5.60
CA LYS A 222 -5.62 -26.60 5.06
C LYS A 222 -6.43 -25.46 4.45
N ASP A 223 -6.22 -24.24 4.95
CA ASP A 223 -6.97 -23.04 4.56
C ASP A 223 -6.18 -22.19 3.53
N TYR A 224 -4.98 -22.66 3.10
CA TYR A 224 -4.09 -21.94 2.18
C TYR A 224 -4.77 -21.57 0.86
N GLY A 225 -5.64 -22.43 0.32
CA GLY A 225 -6.38 -22.13 -0.92
C GLY A 225 -7.26 -20.88 -0.80
N ALA A 226 -7.91 -20.70 0.35
CA ALA A 226 -8.72 -19.52 0.65
C ALA A 226 -7.83 -18.26 0.83
N SER A 227 -6.72 -18.38 1.57
CA SER A 227 -5.76 -17.29 1.75
C SER A 227 -5.12 -16.84 0.44
N ARG A 228 -4.80 -17.77 -0.45
CA ARG A 228 -4.30 -17.45 -1.79
C ARG A 228 -5.33 -16.70 -2.64
N LEU A 229 -6.61 -17.10 -2.56
CA LEU A 229 -7.68 -16.41 -3.26
C LEU A 229 -7.88 -14.98 -2.71
N ASP A 230 -7.81 -14.82 -1.39
CA ASP A 230 -7.87 -13.52 -0.70
C ASP A 230 -6.79 -12.56 -1.23
N VAL A 231 -5.55 -13.03 -1.32
CA VAL A 231 -4.41 -12.27 -1.90
C VAL A 231 -4.67 -11.89 -3.35
N ILE A 232 -5.07 -12.84 -4.20
CA ILE A 232 -5.30 -12.58 -5.63
C ILE A 232 -6.41 -11.55 -5.82
N VAL A 233 -7.53 -11.72 -5.10
CA VAL A 233 -8.66 -10.80 -5.18
C VAL A 233 -8.30 -9.42 -4.65
N GLY A 234 -7.58 -9.35 -3.53
CA GLY A 234 -7.11 -8.09 -2.95
C GLY A 234 -6.19 -7.34 -3.90
N SER A 235 -5.16 -7.99 -4.44
CA SER A 235 -4.22 -7.39 -5.39
C SER A 235 -4.91 -6.93 -6.68
N PHE A 236 -5.83 -7.72 -7.21
CA PHE A 236 -6.58 -7.32 -8.41
C PHE A 236 -7.49 -6.11 -8.13
N PHE A 237 -8.19 -6.12 -6.99
CA PHE A 237 -9.10 -5.03 -6.63
C PHE A 237 -8.35 -3.71 -6.41
N THR A 238 -7.22 -3.73 -5.70
CA THR A 238 -6.42 -2.52 -5.45
C THR A 238 -5.91 -1.90 -6.73
N ASP A 239 -5.41 -2.71 -7.68
CA ASP A 239 -4.91 -2.23 -8.96
C ASP A 239 -6.02 -1.73 -9.89
N VAL A 240 -7.23 -2.31 -9.80
CA VAL A 240 -8.41 -1.74 -10.47
C VAL A 240 -8.72 -0.35 -9.92
N VAL A 241 -8.66 -0.16 -8.60
CA VAL A 241 -8.84 1.17 -7.98
C VAL A 241 -7.76 2.14 -8.47
N ALA A 242 -6.49 1.75 -8.43
CA ALA A 242 -5.38 2.55 -8.94
C ALA A 242 -5.56 2.93 -10.43
N TRP A 243 -5.99 1.97 -11.25
CA TRP A 243 -6.32 2.21 -12.65
C TRP A 243 -7.40 3.30 -12.81
N PHE A 244 -8.47 3.25 -12.01
CA PHE A 244 -9.52 4.27 -12.04
C PHE A 244 -9.04 5.63 -11.55
N ILE A 245 -8.11 5.71 -10.59
CA ILE A 245 -7.50 6.97 -10.15
C ILE A 245 -6.73 7.60 -11.32
N VAL A 246 -5.86 6.83 -11.98
CA VAL A 246 -5.13 7.31 -13.18
C VAL A 246 -6.09 7.78 -14.26
N VAL A 247 -7.14 6.99 -14.56
CA VAL A 247 -8.13 7.29 -15.60
C VAL A 247 -8.91 8.56 -15.26
N ALA A 248 -9.33 8.74 -14.02
CA ALA A 248 -10.05 9.94 -13.58
C ALA A 248 -9.22 11.20 -13.79
N CYS A 249 -7.96 11.18 -13.35
CA CYS A 249 -7.03 12.31 -13.51
C CYS A 249 -6.65 12.54 -14.98
N ALA A 250 -6.51 11.48 -15.77
CA ALA A 250 -6.24 11.60 -17.20
C ALA A 250 -7.41 12.23 -17.96
N ALA A 251 -8.65 11.81 -17.66
CA ALA A 251 -9.84 12.34 -18.30
C ALA A 251 -10.17 13.79 -17.91
N THR A 252 -9.69 14.25 -16.77
CA THR A 252 -9.96 15.60 -16.25
C THR A 252 -8.72 16.49 -16.35
N LEU A 253 -7.70 16.25 -15.51
CA LEU A 253 -6.55 17.14 -15.33
C LEU A 253 -5.67 17.20 -16.59
N PHE A 254 -5.35 16.06 -17.18
CA PHE A 254 -4.50 16.00 -18.37
C PHE A 254 -5.16 16.65 -19.59
N VAL A 255 -6.43 16.36 -19.85
CA VAL A 255 -7.17 16.92 -21.00
C VAL A 255 -7.26 18.45 -20.93
N HIS A 256 -7.30 19.01 -19.72
CA HIS A 256 -7.37 20.45 -19.50
C HIS A 256 -6.00 21.10 -19.27
N GLY A 257 -4.89 20.36 -19.42
CA GLY A 257 -3.54 20.88 -19.34
C GLY A 257 -3.13 21.37 -17.94
N MET A 258 -3.76 20.85 -16.87
CA MET A 258 -3.47 21.29 -15.50
C MET A 258 -2.10 20.84 -14.99
N GLY A 259 -1.49 19.82 -15.62
CA GLY A 259 -0.10 19.41 -15.36
C GLY A 259 0.11 18.76 -13.99
N ALA A 260 1.26 19.07 -13.38
CA ALA A 260 1.67 18.48 -12.11
C ALA A 260 0.81 18.95 -10.93
N ILE A 261 0.35 18.02 -10.13
CA ILE A 261 -0.28 18.24 -8.82
C ILE A 261 0.77 18.06 -7.72
N GLN A 262 0.61 18.76 -6.61
CA GLN A 262 1.53 18.64 -5.49
C GLN A 262 1.03 17.67 -4.42
N PHE A 263 -0.27 17.76 -4.10
CA PHE A 263 -0.92 16.87 -3.15
C PHE A 263 -2.04 16.06 -3.79
N ALA A 264 -2.37 14.92 -3.20
CA ALA A 264 -3.52 14.14 -3.64
C ALA A 264 -4.85 14.91 -3.49
N SER A 265 -4.94 15.84 -2.53
CA SER A 265 -6.07 16.76 -2.37
C SER A 265 -6.27 17.70 -3.56
N ASP A 266 -5.17 18.12 -4.22
CA ASP A 266 -5.22 19.00 -5.38
C ASP A 266 -5.93 18.32 -6.55
N ALA A 267 -5.77 16.98 -6.67
CA ALA A 267 -6.49 16.20 -7.67
C ALA A 267 -8.00 16.25 -7.45
N ALA A 268 -8.46 16.15 -6.19
CA ALA A 268 -9.88 16.25 -5.86
C ALA A 268 -10.43 17.63 -6.20
N GLU A 269 -9.75 18.69 -5.79
CA GLU A 269 -10.17 20.08 -6.03
C GLU A 269 -10.23 20.40 -7.52
N ALA A 270 -9.21 20.00 -8.27
CA ALA A 270 -9.14 20.21 -9.72
C ALA A 270 -10.18 19.39 -10.49
N MET A 271 -10.66 18.28 -9.98
CA MET A 271 -11.75 17.51 -10.58
C MET A 271 -13.11 18.21 -10.48
N ARG A 272 -13.32 19.03 -9.47
CA ARG A 272 -14.62 19.62 -9.18
C ARG A 272 -15.24 20.39 -10.36
N PRO A 273 -14.54 21.33 -11.01
CA PRO A 273 -15.09 22.05 -12.16
C PRO A 273 -15.22 21.18 -13.42
N LEU A 274 -14.53 20.02 -13.49
CA LEU A 274 -14.41 19.19 -14.67
C LEU A 274 -15.37 18.00 -14.68
N ALA A 275 -15.50 17.33 -13.51
CA ALA A 275 -16.30 16.12 -13.34
C ALA A 275 -17.48 16.30 -12.34
N GLY A 276 -17.63 17.51 -11.80
CA GLY A 276 -18.73 17.92 -10.92
C GLY A 276 -18.51 17.59 -9.44
N ASP A 277 -19.41 18.10 -8.60
CA ASP A 277 -19.34 18.00 -7.13
C ASP A 277 -19.34 16.54 -6.63
N TYR A 278 -20.06 15.64 -7.30
CA TYR A 278 -20.09 14.23 -6.89
C TYR A 278 -18.73 13.54 -7.05
N ALA A 279 -18.02 13.78 -8.15
CA ALA A 279 -16.69 13.23 -8.36
C ALA A 279 -15.70 13.79 -7.34
N PHE A 280 -15.75 15.09 -7.08
CA PHE A 280 -14.96 15.76 -6.03
C PHE A 280 -15.19 15.12 -4.66
N ILE A 281 -16.47 14.99 -4.23
CA ILE A 281 -16.80 14.41 -2.92
C ILE A 281 -16.33 12.97 -2.81
N LEU A 282 -16.55 12.16 -3.85
CA LEU A 282 -16.12 10.74 -3.86
C LEU A 282 -14.60 10.61 -3.79
N PHE A 283 -13.87 11.45 -4.53
CA PHE A 283 -12.42 11.43 -4.52
C PHE A 283 -11.86 11.90 -3.16
N ALA A 284 -12.38 13.02 -2.64
CA ALA A 284 -11.97 13.56 -1.34
C ALA A 284 -12.27 12.59 -0.19
N PHE A 285 -13.45 11.96 -0.22
CA PHE A 285 -13.85 10.95 0.77
C PHE A 285 -12.99 9.69 0.65
N GLY A 286 -12.70 9.27 -0.58
CA GLY A 286 -11.77 8.16 -0.84
C GLY A 286 -10.38 8.45 -0.26
N LEU A 287 -9.82 9.65 -0.49
CA LEU A 287 -8.54 10.08 0.03
C LEU A 287 -8.52 10.10 1.58
N PHE A 288 -9.57 10.66 2.19
CA PHE A 288 -9.69 10.67 3.65
C PHE A 288 -9.72 9.24 4.22
N ASN A 289 -10.56 8.37 3.64
CA ASN A 289 -10.65 6.97 4.08
C ASN A 289 -9.32 6.24 3.89
N ALA A 290 -8.68 6.40 2.73
CA ALA A 290 -7.39 5.78 2.42
C ALA A 290 -6.32 6.17 3.44
N SER A 291 -6.17 7.48 3.69
CA SER A 291 -5.20 8.01 4.63
C SER A 291 -5.49 7.56 6.07
N LEU A 292 -6.75 7.56 6.50
CA LEU A 292 -7.14 7.10 7.84
C LEU A 292 -6.89 5.61 8.03
N PHE A 293 -7.19 4.83 7.01
CA PHE A 293 -6.99 3.39 6.98
C PHE A 293 -5.49 3.04 7.04
N ALA A 294 -4.67 3.68 6.20
CA ALA A 294 -3.22 3.47 6.18
C ALA A 294 -2.56 3.98 7.46
N ALA A 295 -2.99 5.13 8.00
CA ALA A 295 -2.55 5.63 9.32
C ALA A 295 -2.83 4.66 10.47
N SER A 296 -3.80 3.75 10.32
CA SER A 296 -4.07 2.69 11.29
C SER A 296 -3.14 1.49 11.12
N ILE A 297 -2.87 1.08 9.88
CA ILE A 297 -2.17 -0.16 9.55
C ILE A 297 -0.65 0.01 9.53
N LEU A 298 -0.11 1.11 9.03
CA LEU A 298 1.33 1.32 8.94
C LEU A 298 2.05 1.29 10.30
N PRO A 299 1.56 2.00 11.35
CA PRO A 299 2.13 1.86 12.68
C PRO A 299 1.96 0.44 13.25
N LEU A 300 0.82 -0.19 12.96
CA LEU A 300 0.51 -1.55 13.40
C LEU A 300 1.46 -2.57 12.76
N SER A 301 1.66 -2.49 11.44
CA SER A 301 2.64 -3.29 10.70
C SER A 301 4.04 -3.15 11.31
N THR A 302 4.45 -1.92 11.61
CA THR A 302 5.77 -1.64 12.20
C THR A 302 5.89 -2.26 13.59
N ALA A 303 4.85 -2.16 14.42
CA ALA A 303 4.84 -2.76 15.75
C ALA A 303 4.95 -4.29 15.69
N TYR A 304 4.22 -4.96 14.79
CA TYR A 304 4.37 -6.39 14.55
C TYR A 304 5.79 -6.74 14.12
N THR A 305 6.27 -6.09 13.07
CA THR A 305 7.58 -6.34 12.46
C THR A 305 8.72 -6.25 13.46
N VAL A 306 8.72 -5.19 14.26
CA VAL A 306 9.79 -4.97 15.26
C VAL A 306 9.67 -5.95 16.43
N CYS A 307 8.46 -6.17 16.94
CA CYS A 307 8.24 -7.12 18.04
C CYS A 307 8.65 -8.54 17.65
N GLU A 308 8.21 -9.04 16.51
CA GLU A 308 8.60 -10.34 15.98
C GLU A 308 10.11 -10.42 15.76
N GLY A 309 10.70 -9.43 15.06
CA GLY A 309 12.12 -9.41 14.78
C GLY A 309 13.02 -9.35 16.03
N MET A 310 12.55 -8.70 17.09
CA MET A 310 13.30 -8.58 18.36
C MET A 310 12.90 -9.59 19.42
N GLY A 311 11.83 -10.39 19.17
CA GLY A 311 11.35 -11.41 20.09
C GLY A 311 10.50 -10.87 21.23
N PHE A 312 9.83 -9.73 21.01
CA PHE A 312 8.85 -9.19 21.96
C PHE A 312 7.45 -9.74 21.67
N GLU A 313 6.61 -9.74 22.68
CA GLU A 313 5.19 -10.08 22.52
C GLU A 313 4.49 -9.09 21.60
N SER A 314 3.69 -9.62 20.65
CA SER A 314 2.92 -8.84 19.69
C SER A 314 1.50 -9.39 19.56
N GLY A 315 0.58 -8.58 19.06
CA GLY A 315 -0.79 -8.96 18.73
C GLY A 315 -1.84 -7.98 19.25
N VAL A 316 -2.85 -7.70 18.42
CA VAL A 316 -3.98 -6.83 18.80
C VAL A 316 -4.99 -7.53 19.71
N ASP A 317 -4.93 -8.86 19.82
CA ASP A 317 -5.73 -9.62 20.79
C ASP A 317 -5.14 -9.59 22.21
N LYS A 318 -3.90 -9.11 22.38
CA LYS A 318 -3.26 -8.91 23.66
C LYS A 318 -3.60 -7.52 24.21
N ASN A 319 -3.62 -7.41 25.53
CA ASN A 319 -3.83 -6.10 26.15
C ASN A 319 -2.49 -5.36 26.35
N PHE A 320 -2.56 -4.07 26.71
CA PHE A 320 -1.39 -3.21 26.90
C PHE A 320 -0.38 -3.75 27.94
N LYS A 321 -0.85 -4.53 28.93
CA LYS A 321 0.04 -5.13 29.95
C LYS A 321 0.76 -6.39 29.43
N GLU A 322 0.14 -7.11 28.51
CA GLU A 322 0.69 -8.32 27.92
C GLU A 322 1.70 -8.03 26.80
N ALA A 323 1.46 -6.97 26.01
CA ALA A 323 2.35 -6.54 24.92
C ALA A 323 2.70 -5.05 25.01
N PRO A 324 3.37 -4.58 26.09
CA PRO A 324 3.60 -3.16 26.32
C PRO A 324 4.47 -2.52 25.23
N PHE A 325 5.52 -3.20 24.77
CA PHE A 325 6.42 -2.67 23.73
C PHE A 325 5.69 -2.46 22.41
N PHE A 326 4.83 -3.41 22.02
CA PHE A 326 3.99 -3.33 20.82
C PHE A 326 3.11 -2.08 20.83
N TYR A 327 2.37 -1.85 21.91
CA TYR A 327 1.47 -0.72 22.02
C TYR A 327 2.19 0.62 22.21
N TRP A 328 3.34 0.64 22.89
CA TRP A 328 4.15 1.86 22.97
C TRP A 328 4.73 2.25 21.64
N LEU A 329 5.25 1.30 20.86
CA LEU A 329 5.79 1.59 19.53
C LEU A 329 4.68 2.08 18.58
N TYR A 330 3.51 1.41 18.60
CA TYR A 330 2.33 1.85 17.87
C TYR A 330 1.94 3.28 18.23
N THR A 331 1.86 3.60 19.52
CA THR A 331 1.51 4.93 20.03
C THR A 331 2.53 5.98 19.61
N LEU A 332 3.83 5.68 19.75
CA LEU A 332 4.90 6.60 19.38
C LEU A 332 4.89 6.95 17.89
N LEU A 333 4.61 5.99 17.03
CA LEU A 333 4.52 6.23 15.57
C LEU A 333 3.33 7.14 15.23
N ILE A 334 2.17 6.91 15.84
CA ILE A 334 0.98 7.76 15.63
C ILE A 334 1.21 9.17 16.18
N VAL A 335 1.61 9.29 17.43
CA VAL A 335 1.82 10.58 18.08
C VAL A 335 2.96 11.35 17.40
N GLY A 336 4.06 10.66 17.09
CA GLY A 336 5.20 11.26 16.37
C GLY A 336 4.81 11.73 14.97
N GLY A 337 4.12 10.87 14.19
CA GLY A 337 3.64 11.23 12.85
C GLY A 337 2.71 12.43 12.86
N ALA A 338 1.70 12.42 13.73
CA ALA A 338 0.77 13.52 13.92
C ALA A 338 1.49 14.81 14.35
N ALA A 339 2.39 14.73 15.35
CA ALA A 339 3.17 15.87 15.84
C ALA A 339 4.05 16.47 14.75
N THR A 340 4.66 15.63 13.89
CA THR A 340 5.47 16.10 12.76
C THR A 340 4.65 16.95 11.78
N VAL A 341 3.43 16.50 11.42
CA VAL A 341 2.54 17.26 10.52
C VAL A 341 2.10 18.58 11.14
N LEU A 342 1.86 18.61 12.45
CA LEU A 342 1.46 19.83 13.17
C LEU A 342 2.63 20.83 13.30
N ALA A 343 3.84 20.32 13.50
CA ALA A 343 5.03 21.15 13.74
C ALA A 343 5.63 21.74 12.47
N LEU A 344 5.51 21.04 11.32
CA LEU A 344 6.12 21.45 10.08
C LEU A 344 5.23 22.43 9.29
N PRO A 345 5.85 23.43 8.61
CA PRO A 345 5.17 24.24 7.61
C PRO A 345 4.64 23.38 6.45
N ASP A 346 3.53 23.78 5.85
CA ASP A 346 2.89 23.04 4.77
C ASP A 346 3.82 22.82 3.57
N SER A 347 4.70 23.79 3.27
CA SER A 347 5.71 23.69 2.22
C SER A 347 6.76 22.59 2.42
N GLN A 348 6.96 22.10 3.65
CA GLN A 348 7.90 21.02 3.94
C GLN A 348 7.22 19.64 3.95
N LEU A 349 5.89 19.58 4.10
CA LEU A 349 5.14 18.33 4.14
C LEU A 349 5.27 17.55 2.83
N ILE A 350 5.35 18.25 1.68
CA ILE A 350 5.58 17.66 0.37
C ILE A 350 6.89 16.85 0.34
N ASN A 351 7.95 17.40 0.93
CA ASN A 351 9.25 16.74 0.96
C ASN A 351 9.21 15.42 1.74
N PHE A 352 8.38 15.35 2.79
CA PHE A 352 8.15 14.12 3.54
C PHE A 352 7.43 13.06 2.70
N ALA A 353 6.39 13.44 1.97
CA ALA A 353 5.66 12.53 1.10
C ALA A 353 6.57 11.94 0.00
N ILE A 354 7.40 12.78 -0.62
CA ILE A 354 8.39 12.33 -1.61
C ILE A 354 9.44 11.42 -0.95
N LEU A 355 9.97 11.81 0.22
CA LEU A 355 10.98 11.05 0.94
C LEU A 355 10.47 9.64 1.29
N SER A 356 9.21 9.50 1.71
CA SER A 356 8.64 8.19 2.06
C SER A 356 8.64 7.22 0.87
N GLN A 357 8.28 7.71 -0.33
CA GLN A 357 8.28 6.89 -1.56
C GLN A 357 9.69 6.47 -1.97
N VAL A 358 10.66 7.39 -1.86
CA VAL A 358 12.08 7.09 -2.13
C VAL A 358 12.59 6.02 -1.19
N LEU A 359 12.33 6.16 0.11
CA LEU A 359 12.81 5.21 1.14
C LEU A 359 12.15 3.84 0.97
N ASN A 360 10.87 3.77 0.62
CA ASN A 360 10.20 2.52 0.25
C ASN A 360 10.92 1.82 -0.92
N GLY A 361 11.20 2.57 -1.99
CA GLY A 361 11.91 2.05 -3.16
C GLY A 361 13.31 1.53 -2.85
N VAL A 362 14.04 2.18 -1.94
CA VAL A 362 15.40 1.75 -1.52
C VAL A 362 15.36 0.46 -0.71
N LEU A 363 14.38 0.31 0.17
CA LEU A 363 14.29 -0.84 1.07
C LEU A 363 13.68 -2.08 0.42
N LEU A 364 12.80 -1.90 -0.55
CA LEU A 364 12.05 -2.98 -1.20
C LEU A 364 12.93 -4.10 -1.77
N PRO A 365 14.02 -3.84 -2.53
CA PRO A 365 14.90 -4.89 -3.04
C PRO A 365 15.46 -5.81 -1.97
N VAL A 366 15.85 -5.24 -0.82
CA VAL A 366 16.40 -6.01 0.30
C VAL A 366 15.37 -6.99 0.84
N VAL A 367 14.14 -6.53 1.04
CA VAL A 367 13.03 -7.37 1.55
C VAL A 367 12.70 -8.48 0.56
N ILE A 368 12.57 -8.17 -0.73
CA ILE A 368 12.22 -9.18 -1.75
C ILE A 368 13.32 -10.25 -1.89
N ILE A 369 14.59 -9.86 -1.85
CA ILE A 369 15.71 -10.82 -1.90
C ILE A 369 15.64 -11.77 -0.70
N LEU A 370 15.47 -11.25 0.52
CA LEU A 370 15.36 -12.08 1.72
C LEU A 370 14.17 -13.04 1.63
N MET A 371 13.03 -12.57 1.15
CA MET A 371 11.85 -13.43 0.92
C MET A 371 12.12 -14.54 -0.08
N LEU A 372 12.80 -14.25 -1.21
CA LEU A 372 13.14 -15.23 -2.23
C LEU A 372 14.12 -16.29 -1.71
N LEU A 373 15.04 -15.89 -0.84
CA LEU A 373 15.94 -16.83 -0.17
C LEU A 373 15.16 -17.74 0.78
N LEU A 374 14.25 -17.19 1.59
CA LEU A 374 13.45 -17.94 2.57
C LEU A 374 12.49 -18.92 1.90
N ILE A 375 11.71 -18.48 0.90
CA ILE A 375 10.67 -19.29 0.24
C ILE A 375 11.25 -20.51 -0.48
N ASN A 376 12.51 -20.46 -0.89
CA ASN A 376 13.19 -21.54 -1.59
C ASN A 376 13.90 -22.55 -0.65
N ARG A 377 13.95 -22.27 0.63
CA ARG A 377 14.54 -23.20 1.60
C ARG A 377 13.68 -24.45 1.79
N LYS A 378 14.26 -25.61 1.54
CA LYS A 378 13.56 -26.89 1.64
C LYS A 378 13.24 -27.28 3.08
N ASP A 379 14.14 -26.98 4.01
CA ASP A 379 13.99 -27.21 5.45
C ASP A 379 12.86 -26.38 6.06
N LEU A 380 12.62 -25.16 5.53
CA LEU A 380 11.59 -24.26 5.99
C LEU A 380 10.23 -24.54 5.32
N MET A 381 10.21 -24.65 3.99
CA MET A 381 8.99 -24.70 3.17
C MET A 381 8.58 -26.11 2.74
N GLY A 382 9.46 -27.10 2.87
CA GLY A 382 9.20 -28.49 2.46
C GLY A 382 8.70 -28.59 1.01
N LYS A 383 7.49 -29.18 0.83
CA LYS A 383 6.82 -29.30 -0.47
C LYS A 383 6.21 -28.00 -0.99
N HIS A 384 6.12 -26.96 -0.13
CA HIS A 384 5.50 -25.67 -0.46
C HIS A 384 6.50 -24.62 -0.95
N LYS A 385 7.78 -24.99 -1.16
CA LYS A 385 8.76 -24.11 -1.80
C LYS A 385 8.30 -23.71 -3.21
N ASN A 386 8.91 -22.67 -3.76
CA ASN A 386 8.62 -22.26 -5.13
C ASN A 386 8.90 -23.39 -6.13
N SER A 387 7.99 -23.57 -7.08
CA SER A 387 8.27 -24.36 -8.27
C SER A 387 9.26 -23.63 -9.21
N PRO A 388 9.93 -24.32 -10.15
CA PRO A 388 10.83 -23.64 -11.10
C PRO A 388 10.16 -22.50 -11.85
N LEU A 389 8.91 -22.68 -12.31
CA LEU A 389 8.15 -21.63 -12.98
C LEU A 389 7.87 -20.43 -12.07
N TRP A 390 7.44 -20.69 -10.84
CA TRP A 390 7.23 -19.63 -9.84
C TRP A 390 8.51 -18.87 -9.51
N ASN A 391 9.65 -19.56 -9.46
CA ASN A 391 10.95 -18.92 -9.27
C ASN A 391 11.32 -18.01 -10.44
N VAL A 392 11.10 -18.46 -11.69
CA VAL A 392 11.37 -17.61 -12.85
C VAL A 392 10.52 -16.32 -12.80
N ILE A 393 9.22 -16.44 -12.50
CA ILE A 393 8.32 -15.30 -12.39
C ILE A 393 8.77 -14.39 -11.21
N ALA A 394 8.98 -14.97 -10.03
CA ALA A 394 9.33 -14.21 -8.84
C ALA A 394 10.69 -13.50 -8.95
N TRP A 395 11.72 -14.17 -9.46
CA TRP A 395 13.02 -13.54 -9.70
C TRP A 395 12.95 -12.51 -10.83
N GLY A 396 12.23 -12.80 -11.91
CA GLY A 396 12.00 -11.86 -13.01
C GLY A 396 11.33 -10.57 -12.52
N THR A 397 10.24 -10.70 -11.77
CA THR A 397 9.55 -9.58 -11.12
C THR A 397 10.49 -8.80 -10.21
N SER A 398 11.23 -9.51 -9.34
CA SER A 398 12.15 -8.88 -8.39
C SER A 398 13.27 -8.12 -9.08
N LEU A 399 13.87 -8.70 -10.12
CA LEU A 399 14.92 -8.05 -10.90
C LEU A 399 14.43 -6.79 -11.61
N ILE A 400 13.19 -6.80 -12.11
CA ILE A 400 12.56 -5.61 -12.70
C ILE A 400 12.41 -4.52 -11.64
N VAL A 401 11.83 -4.84 -10.48
CA VAL A 401 11.66 -3.88 -9.36
C VAL A 401 13.01 -3.35 -8.87
N ILE A 402 14.00 -4.22 -8.68
CA ILE A 402 15.36 -3.85 -8.29
C ILE A 402 15.98 -2.92 -9.36
N GLY A 403 15.87 -3.28 -10.63
CA GLY A 403 16.38 -2.48 -11.74
C GLY A 403 15.75 -1.09 -11.78
N MET A 404 14.44 -1.01 -11.59
CA MET A 404 13.70 0.26 -11.52
C MET A 404 14.16 1.11 -10.32
N THR A 405 14.32 0.51 -9.14
CA THR A 405 14.85 1.20 -7.95
C THR A 405 16.26 1.73 -8.20
N MET A 406 17.14 0.95 -8.84
CA MET A 406 18.50 1.39 -9.18
C MET A 406 18.50 2.56 -10.16
N VAL A 407 17.61 2.55 -11.16
CA VAL A 407 17.44 3.67 -12.11
C VAL A 407 16.97 4.93 -11.39
N MET A 408 16.01 4.80 -10.46
CA MET A 408 15.53 5.90 -9.62
C MET A 408 16.68 6.51 -8.79
N LEU A 409 17.46 5.67 -8.10
CA LEU A 409 18.59 6.13 -7.31
C LEU A 409 19.68 6.80 -8.15
N TRP A 410 19.95 6.24 -9.34
CA TRP A 410 20.91 6.84 -10.28
C TRP A 410 20.49 8.25 -10.71
N GLY A 411 19.20 8.42 -11.04
CA GLY A 411 18.69 9.72 -11.45
C GLY A 411 18.62 10.77 -10.34
N MET A 412 18.70 10.36 -9.07
CA MET A 412 18.79 11.26 -7.92
C MET A 412 20.22 11.72 -7.61
N MET A 413 21.25 11.13 -8.25
CA MET A 413 22.63 11.54 -8.03
C MET A 413 22.88 12.91 -8.66
N PRO A 414 23.57 13.82 -7.95
CA PRO A 414 23.94 15.13 -8.51
C PRO A 414 24.81 14.95 -9.77
N GLY A 415 24.35 15.46 -10.91
CA GLY A 415 25.11 15.44 -12.16
C GLY A 415 24.55 14.54 -13.27
N HIS A 416 23.38 13.92 -13.08
CA HIS A 416 22.71 13.10 -14.11
C HIS A 416 21.32 13.59 -14.48
#